data_5436b22ff3b23b41636be3f74991691e
#
_entry.id   5436b22ff3b23b41636be3f74991691e
#
_cell.length_a   1.000
_cell.length_b   1.000
_cell.length_c   1.000
_cell.angle_alpha   90.00
_cell.angle_beta   90.00
_cell.angle_gamma   90.00
#
_symmetry.space_group_name_H-M   'P 1'
#
loop_
_entity.id
_entity.type
_entity.pdbx_description
1 polymer ?
#
loop_
_entity_poly.entity_id
_entity_poly.type
_entity_poly.pdbx_seq_one_letter_code
_entity_poly.pdbx_strand_id
1 'polypeptide(L)'
;MELVKIYECLCDRTRLRILNLLLQGPLCVCHFQEILREPQVKISKHLAYLRTHGLVGVQQEANWRIYSLHAKPSRALKANLACLQDCAPDDPIFARDLEKRKKLVADLGDDTPACCGAKPHARSHT
;
A
#
# COMPACT_ATOMS: atom_id res chain seq x y z
N MET A 1 1.20 -7.01 -23.18
CA MET A 1 2.48 -6.45 -23.02
C MET A 1 2.53 -5.60 -21.76
N GLU A 2 3.73 -5.44 -21.32
CA GLU A 2 4.02 -4.85 -20.03
C GLU A 2 3.41 -3.46 -19.84
N LEU A 3 3.64 -2.56 -20.79
CA LEU A 3 3.21 -1.17 -20.64
C LEU A 3 1.69 -1.03 -20.53
N VAL A 4 0.99 -1.72 -21.41
CA VAL A 4 -0.48 -1.66 -21.40
C VAL A 4 -1.00 -2.21 -20.08
N LYS A 5 -0.41 -3.30 -19.60
CA LYS A 5 -0.84 -3.90 -18.35
C LYS A 5 -0.60 -2.96 -17.17
N ILE A 6 0.51 -2.22 -17.18
CA ILE A 6 0.79 -1.25 -16.15
C ILE A 6 -0.31 -0.19 -16.12
N TYR A 7 -0.66 0.35 -17.29
CA TYR A 7 -1.70 1.37 -17.33
C TYR A 7 -3.06 0.83 -16.92
N GLU A 8 -3.35 -0.44 -17.25
CA GLU A 8 -4.58 -1.05 -16.76
C GLU A 8 -4.61 -1.12 -15.25
N CYS A 9 -3.47 -1.48 -14.64
CA CYS A 9 -3.36 -1.54 -13.20
C CYS A 9 -3.53 -0.17 -12.55
N LEU A 10 -3.06 0.86 -13.22
CA LEU A 10 -3.13 2.22 -12.68
C LEU A 10 -4.46 2.92 -12.96
N CYS A 11 -5.31 2.31 -13.76
CA CYS A 11 -6.56 2.94 -14.18
C CYS A 11 -7.69 2.65 -13.19
N ASP A 12 -7.40 2.82 -11.92
CA ASP A 12 -8.38 2.62 -10.86
C ASP A 12 -7.96 3.47 -9.66
N ARG A 13 -8.90 4.26 -9.16
CA ARG A 13 -8.59 5.19 -8.09
C ARG A 13 -8.10 4.50 -6.82
N THR A 14 -8.75 3.42 -6.42
CA THR A 14 -8.36 2.70 -5.21
C THR A 14 -6.97 2.10 -5.35
N ARG A 15 -6.66 1.52 -6.52
CA ARG A 15 -5.34 0.97 -6.75
C ARG A 15 -4.27 2.05 -6.73
N LEU A 16 -4.56 3.22 -7.29
CA LEU A 16 -3.61 4.34 -7.22
C LEU A 16 -3.38 4.80 -5.79
N ARG A 17 -4.44 4.83 -4.99
CA ARG A 17 -4.31 5.20 -3.59
C ARG A 17 -3.45 4.21 -2.83
N ILE A 18 -3.62 2.92 -3.12
CA ILE A 18 -2.80 1.87 -2.51
C ILE A 18 -1.32 2.08 -2.88
N LEU A 19 -1.05 2.27 -4.16
CA LEU A 19 0.33 2.45 -4.61
C LEU A 19 0.95 3.71 -4.02
N ASN A 20 0.17 4.78 -3.93
CA ASN A 20 0.63 6.02 -3.32
C ASN A 20 1.09 5.79 -1.88
N LEU A 21 0.33 5.00 -1.12
CA LEU A 21 0.70 4.70 0.26
C LEU A 21 1.95 3.83 0.31
N LEU A 22 2.09 2.87 -0.59
CA LEU A 22 3.25 1.98 -0.62
C LEU A 22 4.53 2.68 -1.06
N LEU A 23 4.42 3.82 -1.71
CA LEU A 23 5.60 4.62 -2.03
C LEU A 23 6.32 5.08 -0.77
N GLN A 24 5.61 5.15 0.36
CA GLN A 24 6.19 5.55 1.62
C GLN A 24 6.71 4.38 2.45
N GLY A 25 6.46 3.15 1.99
CA GLY A 25 6.94 1.97 2.70
C GLY A 25 5.86 0.90 2.80
N PRO A 26 6.24 -0.28 3.31
CA PRO A 26 5.32 -1.41 3.42
C PRO A 26 4.16 -1.16 4.39
N LEU A 27 3.04 -1.82 4.13
CA LEU A 27 1.86 -1.77 5.00
C LEU A 27 1.15 -3.11 4.94
N CYS A 28 0.38 -3.44 5.98
CA CYS A 28 -0.47 -4.62 5.94
C CYS A 28 -1.91 -4.23 5.59
N VAL A 29 -2.74 -5.23 5.31
CA VAL A 29 -4.10 -4.99 4.84
C VAL A 29 -4.90 -4.12 5.80
N CYS A 30 -4.74 -4.34 7.10
CA CYS A 30 -5.52 -3.59 8.07
C CYS A 30 -5.21 -2.09 8.03
N HIS A 31 -3.99 -1.73 7.67
CA HIS A 31 -3.64 -0.32 7.55
C HIS A 31 -4.29 0.32 6.33
N PHE A 32 -4.37 -0.44 5.24
CA PHE A 32 -5.09 0.07 4.07
C PHE A 32 -6.56 0.28 4.40
N GLN A 33 -7.17 -0.65 5.15
CA GLN A 33 -8.55 -0.50 5.58
C GLN A 33 -8.76 0.77 6.38
N GLU A 34 -7.87 0.98 7.33
CA GLU A 34 -7.96 2.14 8.21
C GLU A 34 -7.86 3.44 7.44
N ILE A 35 -6.89 3.51 6.54
CA ILE A 35 -6.60 4.74 5.80
C ILE A 35 -7.64 4.99 4.72
N LEU A 36 -7.93 3.96 3.93
CA LEU A 36 -8.79 4.12 2.76
C LEU A 36 -10.27 4.05 3.10
N ARG A 37 -10.61 3.49 4.25
CA ARG A 37 -11.98 3.33 4.71
C ARG A 37 -12.79 2.48 3.73
N GLU A 38 -12.19 1.40 3.27
CA GLU A 38 -12.81 0.46 2.37
C GLU A 38 -12.84 -0.92 2.99
N PRO A 39 -13.80 -1.77 2.62
CA PRO A 39 -13.87 -3.13 3.18
C PRO A 39 -12.62 -3.95 2.85
N GLN A 40 -12.26 -4.84 3.75
CA GLN A 40 -11.10 -5.69 3.57
C GLN A 40 -11.15 -6.49 2.27
N VAL A 41 -12.33 -6.99 1.91
CA VAL A 41 -12.49 -7.77 0.69
C VAL A 41 -12.10 -6.97 -0.53
N LYS A 42 -12.52 -5.71 -0.57
CA LYS A 42 -12.20 -4.83 -1.70
C LYS A 42 -10.70 -4.54 -1.76
N ILE A 43 -10.11 -4.22 -0.61
CA ILE A 43 -8.68 -3.96 -0.52
C ILE A 43 -7.89 -5.19 -0.96
N SER A 44 -8.27 -6.36 -0.46
CA SER A 44 -7.58 -7.60 -0.78
C SER A 44 -7.64 -7.93 -2.27
N LYS A 45 -8.78 -7.66 -2.91
CA LYS A 45 -8.91 -7.89 -4.34
C LYS A 45 -7.99 -7.00 -5.14
N HIS A 46 -7.89 -5.73 -4.76
CA HIS A 46 -7.00 -4.81 -5.47
C HIS A 46 -5.53 -5.18 -5.25
N LEU A 47 -5.18 -5.57 -4.03
CA LEU A 47 -3.81 -6.00 -3.74
C LEU A 47 -3.46 -7.27 -4.53
N ALA A 48 -4.39 -8.21 -4.60
CA ALA A 48 -4.16 -9.43 -5.37
C ALA A 48 -3.97 -9.13 -6.86
N TYR A 49 -4.75 -8.22 -7.38
CA TYR A 49 -4.64 -7.80 -8.77
C TYR A 49 -3.26 -7.19 -9.04
N LEU A 50 -2.84 -6.27 -8.18
CA LEU A 50 -1.54 -5.63 -8.32
C LEU A 50 -0.40 -6.63 -8.18
N ARG A 51 -0.56 -7.58 -7.27
CA ARG A 51 0.46 -8.60 -7.06
C ARG A 51 0.57 -9.53 -8.27
N THR A 52 -0.57 -9.95 -8.82
CA THR A 52 -0.58 -10.82 -9.98
C THR A 52 0.15 -10.20 -11.16
N HIS A 53 0.08 -8.89 -11.28
CA HIS A 53 0.72 -8.19 -12.39
C HIS A 53 2.09 -7.62 -12.04
N GLY A 54 2.62 -7.98 -10.87
CA GLY A 54 4.00 -7.66 -10.53
C GLY A 54 4.27 -6.27 -10.03
N LEU A 55 3.23 -5.53 -9.63
CA LEU A 55 3.44 -4.19 -9.11
C LEU A 55 3.75 -4.18 -7.63
N VAL A 56 3.23 -5.15 -6.90
CA VAL A 56 3.49 -5.26 -5.46
C VAL A 56 3.90 -6.67 -5.11
N GLY A 57 4.58 -6.80 -3.99
CA GLY A 57 4.91 -8.10 -3.41
C GLY A 57 4.29 -8.22 -2.04
N VAL A 58 4.29 -9.43 -1.51
CA VAL A 58 3.75 -9.69 -0.19
C VAL A 58 4.75 -10.54 0.57
N GLN A 59 4.90 -10.25 1.85
CA GLN A 59 5.75 -11.01 2.74
C GLN A 59 4.91 -11.45 3.93
N GLN A 60 4.99 -12.73 4.24
CA GLN A 60 4.27 -13.29 5.38
C GLN A 60 5.21 -13.29 6.58
N GLU A 61 4.79 -12.66 7.67
CA GLU A 61 5.55 -12.67 8.92
C GLU A 61 4.60 -13.04 10.03
N ALA A 62 4.76 -14.21 10.59
CA ALA A 62 3.85 -14.73 11.58
C ALA A 62 2.44 -14.72 10.99
N ASN A 63 1.54 -13.94 11.56
CA ASN A 63 0.15 -13.86 11.07
C ASN A 63 -0.09 -12.66 10.18
N TRP A 64 0.95 -11.90 9.87
CA TRP A 64 0.79 -10.67 9.11
C TRP A 64 1.12 -10.88 7.65
N ARG A 65 0.39 -10.20 6.80
CA ARG A 65 0.72 -10.14 5.38
C ARG A 65 1.07 -8.70 5.06
N ILE A 66 2.34 -8.47 4.80
CA ILE A 66 2.87 -7.14 4.59
C ILE A 66 3.11 -6.94 3.10
N TYR A 67 2.50 -5.91 2.55
CA TYR A 67 2.62 -5.60 1.13
C TYR A 67 3.60 -4.46 0.92
N SER A 68 4.35 -4.54 -0.18
CA SER A 68 5.31 -3.51 -0.54
C SER A 68 5.36 -3.42 -2.05
N LEU A 69 5.92 -2.32 -2.55
CA LEU A 69 6.15 -2.21 -3.98
C LEU A 69 7.18 -3.25 -4.40
N HIS A 70 7.09 -3.69 -5.66
CA HIS A 70 8.04 -4.66 -6.18
C HIS A 70 9.45 -4.12 -6.01
N ALA A 71 10.37 -4.96 -5.52
CA ALA A 71 11.73 -4.52 -5.20
C ALA A 71 12.49 -4.07 -6.44
N LYS A 72 12.19 -4.68 -7.60
CA LYS A 72 12.88 -4.34 -8.84
C LYS A 72 11.84 -4.03 -9.92
N PRO A 73 11.21 -2.87 -9.85
CA PRO A 73 10.19 -2.53 -10.84
C PRO A 73 10.81 -2.35 -12.22
N SER A 74 10.03 -2.67 -13.26
CA SER A 74 10.44 -2.41 -14.62
C SER A 74 10.63 -0.91 -14.82
N ARG A 75 11.32 -0.54 -15.89
CA ARG A 75 11.53 0.87 -16.19
C ARG A 75 10.21 1.61 -16.37
N ALA A 76 9.25 0.98 -17.03
CA ALA A 76 7.95 1.59 -17.25
C ALA A 76 7.20 1.81 -15.93
N LEU A 77 7.22 0.80 -15.07
CA LEU A 77 6.56 0.94 -13.76
C LEU A 77 7.25 2.00 -12.92
N LYS A 78 8.57 2.00 -12.92
CA LYS A 78 9.33 2.97 -12.14
C LYS A 78 9.01 4.39 -12.56
N ALA A 79 8.93 4.64 -13.87
CA ALA A 79 8.61 5.97 -14.37
C ALA A 79 7.20 6.40 -13.97
N ASN A 80 6.25 5.46 -14.03
CA ASN A 80 4.88 5.78 -13.66
C ASN A 80 4.71 5.99 -12.16
N LEU A 81 5.45 5.25 -11.35
CA LEU A 81 5.42 5.47 -9.90
C LEU A 81 6.04 6.82 -9.54
N ALA A 82 7.08 7.23 -10.27
CA ALA A 82 7.67 8.55 -10.04
C ALA A 82 6.66 9.64 -10.36
N CYS A 83 5.90 9.47 -11.43
CA CYS A 83 4.85 10.40 -11.79
C CYS A 83 3.79 10.50 -10.69
N LEU A 84 3.37 9.34 -10.18
CA LEU A 84 2.38 9.29 -9.09
C LEU A 84 2.92 10.03 -7.86
N GLN A 85 4.16 9.74 -7.48
CA GLN A 85 4.77 10.36 -6.32
C GLN A 85 4.83 11.88 -6.44
N ASP A 86 5.11 12.34 -7.64
CA ASP A 86 5.26 13.77 -7.91
C ASP A 86 3.92 14.49 -7.93
N CYS A 87 2.89 13.85 -8.44
CA CYS A 87 1.60 14.49 -8.68
C CYS A 87 0.56 14.26 -7.59
N ALA A 88 0.68 13.15 -6.85
CA ALA A 88 -0.32 12.81 -5.85
C ALA A 88 -0.54 13.88 -4.78
N PRO A 89 0.51 14.58 -4.31
CA PRO A 89 0.29 15.61 -3.28
C PRO A 89 -0.66 16.73 -3.71
N ASP A 90 -0.84 16.90 -5.01
CA ASP A 90 -1.77 17.92 -5.51
C ASP A 90 -3.23 17.47 -5.47
N ASP A 91 -3.47 16.20 -5.24
CA ASP A 91 -4.83 15.66 -5.14
C ASP A 91 -5.22 15.59 -3.66
N PRO A 92 -6.31 16.26 -3.25
CA PRO A 92 -6.67 16.33 -1.83
C PRO A 92 -6.86 14.96 -1.17
N ILE A 93 -7.42 13.99 -1.89
CA ILE A 93 -7.65 12.67 -1.31
C ILE A 93 -6.34 11.93 -1.11
N PHE A 94 -5.44 12.01 -2.09
CA PHE A 94 -4.15 11.36 -1.99
C PHE A 94 -3.30 11.99 -0.89
N ALA A 95 -3.35 13.32 -0.78
CA ALA A 95 -2.63 14.02 0.27
C ALA A 95 -3.17 13.63 1.64
N ARG A 96 -4.48 13.52 1.77
CA ARG A 96 -5.11 13.11 3.04
C ARG A 96 -4.71 11.69 3.41
N ASP A 97 -4.65 10.78 2.43
CA ASP A 97 -4.22 9.41 2.67
C ASP A 97 -2.82 9.37 3.27
N LEU A 98 -1.91 10.16 2.70
CA LEU A 98 -0.54 10.20 3.21
C LEU A 98 -0.48 10.75 4.63
N GLU A 99 -1.31 11.72 4.93
CA GLU A 99 -1.37 12.28 6.26
C GLU A 99 -1.87 11.26 7.28
N LYS A 100 -2.89 10.49 6.90
CA LYS A 100 -3.42 9.44 7.75
C LYS A 100 -2.39 8.36 7.98
N ARG A 101 -1.65 7.97 6.92
CA ARG A 101 -0.60 6.99 7.05
C ARG A 101 0.47 7.45 8.03
N LYS A 102 0.87 8.69 7.89
CA LYS A 102 1.90 9.27 8.74
C LYS A 102 1.50 9.18 10.22
N LYS A 103 0.26 9.54 10.53
CA LYS A 103 -0.23 9.46 11.90
C LYS A 103 -0.31 8.03 12.40
N LEU A 104 -0.78 7.13 11.56
CA LEU A 104 -0.95 5.74 11.95
C LEU A 104 0.41 5.10 12.24
N VAL A 105 1.39 5.34 11.39
CA VAL A 105 2.73 4.78 11.58
C VAL A 105 3.39 5.38 12.81
N ALA A 106 3.20 6.67 13.05
CA ALA A 106 3.77 7.32 14.23
C ALA A 106 3.19 6.72 15.51
N ASP A 107 1.89 6.42 15.50
CA ASP A 107 1.24 5.85 16.69
C ASP A 107 1.72 4.44 16.99
N LEU A 108 2.20 3.70 15.96
CA LEU A 108 2.62 2.32 16.13
C LEU A 108 4.11 2.17 16.39
N GLY A 109 4.88 3.23 16.20
CA GLY A 109 6.32 3.16 16.33
C GLY A 109 6.99 2.80 15.01
N ASP A 110 8.29 3.09 14.94
CA ASP A 110 9.03 3.02 13.69
C ASP A 110 9.33 1.63 13.20
N ASP A 111 9.65 0.74 14.11
CA ASP A 111 10.18 -0.55 13.74
C ASP A 111 9.12 -1.62 13.63
N THR A 112 7.86 -1.26 13.81
CA THR A 112 6.86 -2.26 13.58
C THR A 112 6.51 -2.28 12.12
N PRO A 113 6.28 -3.45 11.56
CA PRO A 113 5.78 -3.51 10.18
C PRO A 113 4.37 -2.96 10.09
N ALA A 114 3.98 -2.24 11.06
CA ALA A 114 2.74 -1.50 10.99
C ALA A 114 1.56 -2.40 10.72
N CYS A 115 1.39 -3.41 11.52
CA CYS A 115 0.20 -4.23 11.38
C CYS A 115 -0.70 -4.04 12.58
N CYS A 116 -1.95 -3.79 12.32
CA CYS A 116 -2.91 -3.51 13.37
C CYS A 116 -3.07 -4.69 14.32
N GLY A 117 -2.84 -5.89 13.86
CA GLY A 117 -2.92 -7.04 14.72
C GLY A 117 -1.81 -7.12 15.73
N ALA A 118 -0.81 -6.31 15.60
CA ALA A 118 0.34 -6.35 16.50
C ALA A 118 0.01 -5.87 17.89
N LYS A 119 -1.00 -5.61 18.24
CA LYS A 119 -1.19 -5.14 19.56
C LYS A 119 -1.30 -6.11 20.61
N PRO A 120 -1.25 -6.04 20.15
CA PRO A 120 -1.17 -6.62 20.81
C PRO A 120 -0.94 -7.10 21.23
N HIS A 121 -1.15 -6.88 21.00
CA HIS A 121 -0.83 -7.23 21.05
C HIS A 121 -0.29 -7.46 21.37
N ALA A 122 -0.63 -7.34 21.75
CA ALA A 122 -0.18 -7.36 21.73
C ALA A 122 0.26 -7.67 22.06
N ARG A 123 -0.02 -7.53 22.47
CA ARG A 123 0.27 -7.65 22.51
C ARG A 123 0.43 -8.36 22.81
N SER A 124 0.04 -8.49 23.30
CA SER A 124 0.14 -8.90 23.17
C SER A 124 0.07 -9.49 23.25
N HIS A 125 -0.28 -9.53 23.79
CA HIS A 125 -0.33 -9.69 23.43
C HIS A 125 -0.28 -9.92 23.40
N THR A 126 -0.63 -9.95 23.86
CA THR A 126 -0.53 -9.79 23.48
C THR A 126 -0.67 -9.80 23.18
#